data_1567873759e5ffb1b8f7316b0c6c288a
#
_entry.id   1567873759e5ffb1b8f7316b0c6c288a
#
_cell.length_a   1.000
_cell.length_b   1.000
_cell.length_c   1.000
_cell.angle_alpha   90.00
_cell.angle_beta   90.00
_cell.angle_gamma   90.00
#
_symmetry.space_group_name_H-M   'P 1'
#
loop_
_entity.id
_entity.type
_entity.pdbx_description
1 polymer ?
#
loop_
_entity_poly.entity_id
_entity_poly.type
_entity_poly.pdbx_seq_one_letter_code
_entity_poly.pdbx_strand_id
1 'polypeptide(L)' 'MEIVRYGDTCTVKQANSSKTVEAIVYEFTEQKHLTVVLNKSVKLPMTWNGRLYEGRMAGIDFTSIGPSIQRNTTGR' A
#
# COMPACT_ATOMS: atom_id res chain seq x y z
N MET A 1 0.84 11.41 23.70
CA MET A 1 0.92 10.14 22.95
C MET A 1 0.42 10.31 21.55
N GLU A 2 1.12 9.76 20.61
CA GLU A 2 0.71 9.82 19.22
C GLU A 2 0.12 8.48 18.79
N ILE A 3 -1.02 8.53 18.12
CA ILE A 3 -1.66 7.35 17.60
C ILE A 3 -1.58 7.40 16.08
N VAL A 4 -1.02 6.33 15.50
CA VAL A 4 -0.89 6.24 14.06
C VAL A 4 -1.80 5.12 13.55
N ARG A 5 -2.62 5.44 12.58
CA ARG A 5 -3.52 4.47 11.97
C ARG A 5 -3.40 4.56 10.46
N TYR A 6 -3.66 3.45 9.80
CA TYR A 6 -3.70 3.43 8.34
C TYR A 6 -4.97 2.71 7.90
N GLY A 7 -5.38 3.02 6.66
CA GLY A 7 -6.59 2.43 6.12
C GLY A 7 -6.44 0.94 5.86
N ASP A 8 -7.57 0.27 5.80
CA ASP A 8 -7.60 -1.17 5.51
C ASP A 8 -7.40 -1.47 4.04
N THR A 9 -7.52 -0.45 3.19
CA THR A 9 -7.38 -0.61 1.75
C THR A 9 -6.46 0.47 1.19
N CYS A 10 -5.92 0.22 0.02
CA CYS A 10 -5.14 1.21 -0.69
C CYS A 10 -5.33 1.03 -2.19
N THR A 11 -4.99 2.06 -2.94
CA THR A 11 -5.11 2.04 -4.39
C THR A 11 -3.79 1.56 -4.98
N VAL A 12 -3.88 0.57 -5.86
CA VAL A 12 -2.73 0.01 -6.57
C VAL A 12 -2.90 0.31 -8.04
N LYS A 13 -1.85 0.82 -8.67
CA LYS A 13 -1.88 1.20 -10.07
C LYS A 13 -0.94 0.31 -10.87
N GLN A 14 -1.39 -0.13 -12.04
CA GLN A 14 -0.52 -0.82 -12.98
C GLN A 14 0.40 0.18 -13.66
N ALA A 15 1.69 -0.14 -13.71
CA ALA A 15 2.68 0.80 -14.25
C ALA A 15 2.46 1.11 -15.72
N ASN A 16 1.95 0.14 -16.49
CA ASN A 16 1.78 0.31 -17.93
C ASN A 16 0.38 0.76 -18.32
N SER A 17 -0.42 1.19 -17.35
CA SER A 17 -1.82 1.51 -17.61
C SER A 17 -2.27 2.56 -16.63
N SER A 18 -3.33 3.27 -16.97
CA SER A 18 -3.95 4.19 -16.04
C SER A 18 -4.95 3.48 -15.12
N LYS A 19 -5.07 2.16 -15.24
CA LYS A 19 -6.01 1.41 -14.42
C LYS A 19 -5.53 1.33 -12.99
N THR A 20 -6.47 1.47 -12.08
CA THR A 20 -6.19 1.32 -10.65
C THR A 20 -7.17 0.31 -10.08
N VAL A 21 -6.73 -0.38 -9.03
CA VAL A 21 -7.57 -1.30 -8.31
C VAL A 21 -7.42 -1.02 -6.84
N GLU A 22 -8.48 -1.26 -6.09
CA GLU A 22 -8.42 -1.16 -4.65
C GLU A 22 -8.03 -2.51 -4.08
N ALA A 23 -7.03 -2.51 -3.21
CA ALA A 23 -6.51 -3.73 -2.61
C ALA A 23 -6.61 -3.63 -1.10
N ILE A 24 -6.68 -4.79 -0.46
CA ILE A 24 -6.74 -4.85 1.00
C ILE A 24 -5.32 -4.87 1.54
N VAL A 25 -5.06 -4.03 2.54
CA VAL A 25 -3.75 -3.99 3.18
C VAL A 25 -3.61 -5.20 4.08
N TYR A 26 -2.62 -6.03 3.80
CA TYR A 26 -2.32 -7.22 4.58
C TYR A 26 -1.24 -6.94 5.61
N GLU A 27 -0.13 -6.35 5.18
CA GLU A 27 0.94 -5.91 6.06
C GLU A 27 1.45 -4.57 5.58
N PHE A 28 1.85 -3.72 6.49
CA PHE A 28 2.32 -2.39 6.13
C PHE A 28 3.35 -1.91 7.14
N THR A 29 4.52 -1.52 6.62
CA THR A 29 5.52 -0.82 7.40
C THR A 29 5.86 0.44 6.65
N GLU A 30 5.54 1.58 7.24
CA GLU A 30 5.66 2.88 6.57
C GLU A 30 7.08 3.08 6.04
N GLN A 31 7.18 3.44 4.76
CA GLN A 31 8.44 3.72 4.08
C GLN A 31 9.39 2.52 4.04
N LYS A 32 8.87 1.33 4.15
CA LYS A 32 9.67 0.11 4.04
C LYS A 32 9.02 -0.88 3.09
N HIS A 33 7.90 -1.43 3.47
CA HIS A 33 7.23 -2.39 2.61
C HIS A 33 5.73 -2.37 2.84
N LEU A 34 5.02 -2.89 1.87
CA LEU A 34 3.57 -2.97 1.88
C LEU A 34 3.18 -4.26 1.18
N THR A 35 2.37 -5.07 1.82
CA THR A 35 1.81 -6.25 1.19
C THR A 35 0.30 -6.06 1.11
N VAL A 36 -0.24 -6.21 -0.09
CA VAL A 36 -1.68 -6.05 -0.30
C VAL A 36 -2.25 -7.34 -0.85
N VAL A 37 -3.56 -7.50 -0.71
CA VAL A 37 -4.28 -8.65 -1.24
C VAL A 37 -5.15 -8.18 -2.39
N LEU A 38 -4.93 -8.78 -3.55
CA LEU A 38 -5.72 -8.51 -4.75
C LEU A 38 -6.73 -9.63 -4.92
N ASN A 39 -7.94 -9.28 -5.36
CA ASN A 39 -8.99 -10.26 -5.64
C ASN A 39 -9.23 -11.23 -4.49
N LYS A 40 -9.00 -10.75 -3.26
CA LYS A 40 -9.28 -11.50 -2.04
C LYS A 40 -8.41 -12.73 -1.83
N SER A 41 -7.45 -12.98 -2.70
CA SER A 41 -6.66 -14.21 -2.57
C SER A 41 -5.22 -14.07 -2.98
N VAL A 42 -4.85 -13.03 -3.71
CA VAL A 42 -3.50 -12.89 -4.24
C VAL A 42 -2.75 -11.83 -3.44
N LYS A 43 -1.66 -12.24 -2.82
CA LYS A 43 -0.83 -11.31 -2.05
C LYS A 43 0.24 -10.72 -2.96
N LEU A 44 0.36 -9.41 -2.92
CA LEU A 44 1.34 -8.68 -3.70
C LEU A 44 2.28 -7.95 -2.75
N PRO A 45 3.51 -8.42 -2.59
CA PRO A 45 4.48 -7.71 -1.77
C PRO A 45 5.05 -6.53 -2.55
N MET A 46 5.17 -5.40 -1.88
CA MET A 46 5.68 -4.17 -2.49
C MET A 46 6.73 -3.57 -1.58
N THR A 47 7.68 -2.87 -2.18
CA THR A 47 8.81 -2.28 -1.48
C THR A 47 8.85 -0.78 -1.71
N TRP A 48 9.19 -0.04 -0.67
CA TRP A 48 9.33 1.42 -0.75
C TRP A 48 10.58 1.77 -1.53
N ASN A 49 10.43 2.62 -2.54
CA ASN A 49 11.57 3.03 -3.37
C ASN A 49 12.02 4.47 -3.13
N GLY A 50 11.53 5.08 -2.05
CA GLY A 50 11.83 6.47 -1.73
C GLY A 50 10.72 7.43 -2.11
N ARG A 51 9.77 6.99 -2.91
CA ARG A 51 8.66 7.82 -3.36
C ARG A 51 7.32 7.13 -3.23
N LEU A 52 7.28 5.82 -3.54
CA LEU A 52 6.06 5.04 -3.46
C LEU A 52 6.45 3.57 -3.32
N TYR A 53 5.44 2.74 -3.15
CA TYR A 53 5.63 1.30 -3.06
C TYR A 53 5.52 0.71 -4.45
N GLU A 54 6.40 -0.24 -4.76
CA GLU A 54 6.35 -0.89 -6.05
C GLU A 54 6.55 -2.39 -5.87
N GLY A 55 5.87 -3.14 -6.71
CA GLY A 55 5.96 -4.60 -6.69
C GLY A 55 5.69 -5.14 -8.06
N ARG A 56 5.95 -6.42 -8.24
CA ARG A 56 5.77 -7.06 -9.53
C ARG A 56 5.14 -8.42 -9.33
N MET A 57 4.18 -8.74 -10.19
CA MET A 57 3.51 -10.02 -10.14
C MET A 57 3.04 -10.38 -11.54
N ALA A 58 3.30 -11.62 -11.95
CA ALA A 58 2.87 -12.13 -13.26
C ALA A 58 3.38 -11.24 -14.41
N GLY A 59 4.59 -10.70 -14.27
CA GLY A 59 5.17 -9.85 -15.31
C GLY A 59 4.63 -8.44 -15.36
N ILE A 60 3.78 -8.06 -14.42
CA ILE A 60 3.17 -6.74 -14.37
C ILE A 60 3.71 -5.98 -13.18
N ASP A 61 4.15 -4.74 -13.42
CA ASP A 61 4.62 -3.87 -12.35
C ASP A 61 3.46 -3.09 -11.77
N PHE A 62 3.43 -3.02 -10.45
CA PHE A 62 2.39 -2.30 -9.72
C PHE A 62 3.04 -1.27 -8.82
N THR A 63 2.35 -0.14 -8.64
CA THR A 63 2.81 0.91 -7.74
C THR A 63 1.65 1.37 -6.87
N SER A 64 1.97 1.94 -5.71
CA SER A 64 0.96 2.45 -4.80
C SER A 64 1.57 3.51 -3.91
N ILE A 65 0.78 4.53 -3.59
CA ILE A 65 1.21 5.52 -2.59
C ILE A 65 1.00 5.00 -1.17
N GLY A 66 0.41 3.81 -1.05
CA GLY A 66 0.15 3.21 0.25
C GLY A 66 -1.22 3.56 0.78
N PRO A 67 -1.58 3.01 1.93
CA PRO A 67 -2.86 3.32 2.54
C PRO A 67 -2.86 4.72 3.14
N SER A 68 -4.05 5.24 3.39
CA SER A 68 -4.18 6.49 4.13
C SER A 68 -3.60 6.32 5.52
N ILE A 69 -2.83 7.31 5.95
CA ILE A 69 -2.23 7.28 7.27
C ILE A 69 -2.80 8.44 8.06
N GLN A 70 -3.34 8.13 9.23
CA GLN A 70 -3.85 9.13 10.15
C GLN A 70 -2.99 9.14 11.39
N ARG A 71 -2.52 10.32 11.75
CA ARG A 71 -1.75 10.51 12.97
C ARG A 71 -2.48 11.46 13.87
N ASN A 72 -2.82 10.96 15.04
CA ASN A 72 -3.50 11.78 16.05
C ASN A 72 -2.61 11.90 17.26
N THR A 73 -2.41 13.13 17.70
CA THR A 73 -1.65 13.38 18.90
C THR A 73 -2.64 13.64 20.02
N THR A 74 -2.53 12.86 21.09
CA THR A 74 -3.34 13.05 22.27
C THR A 74 -2.49 13.56 23.40
N GLY A 75 -3.13 14.07 24.39
CA GLY A 75 -2.37 14.51 25.56
C GLY A 75 -2.14 16.00 25.57
N ARG A 76 -3.06 16.69 25.18
CA ARG A 76 -2.92 18.08 25.37
C ARG A 76 -4.04 18.64 26.12
#